data_5456c57ba86c4cad79bf026671e59d70
#
_entry.id   5456c57ba86c4cad79bf026671e59d70
#
_cell.length_a   1.000
_cell.length_b   1.000
_cell.length_c   1.000
_cell.angle_alpha   90.00
_cell.angle_beta   90.00
_cell.angle_gamma   90.00
#
_symmetry.space_group_name_H-M   'P 1'
#
loop_
_entity.id
_entity.type
_entity.pdbx_description
1 polymer ?
#
loop_
_entity_poly.entity_id
_entity_poly.type
_entity_poly.pdbx_seq_one_letter_code
_entity_poly.pdbx_strand_id
1 'polypeptide(L)'
;MAENGRKCSHPARSMDLQSHPAADRFIAGTQNSIWQEWWRRHNNCQHIVHMKIRAIILSIFLLLPLYGWSSTTRQVRDTLIMGNVKYAINQAPLGQLDSLHYFSLKEQVGFDLVFSWNFRGYVATWRVNGNKLYLETLKTGSDKADFRDVLKDFKDSRGNVFASWFSGTVICGTGSLLCASGNGWDDLNETEVELIIKSGVVTASRKYRNKQHKGTINRDVMFQELPKKFNYREFPELRGFRIPMKICPSKYDKTGRILDWTVECLRWPEDVDSGVQDRLTEALKKEFLEYDCKTYCADGKWFWRERNHFDGIYWPLFFKKSD
;
A
#
# COMPACT_ATOMS: atom_id res chain seq x y z
N MET A 1 -33.43 45.08 -18.37
CA MET A 1 -33.15 45.07 -19.80
C MET A 1 -32.86 43.61 -20.12
N ALA A 2 -33.92 42.96 -20.56
CA ALA A 2 -34.26 42.37 -21.87
C ALA A 2 -33.39 41.13 -22.13
N GLU A 3 -33.92 39.94 -21.96
CA GLU A 3 -34.69 39.06 -22.86
C GLU A 3 -33.89 38.59 -24.09
N ASN A 4 -33.79 37.26 -24.21
CA ASN A 4 -34.31 36.58 -25.40
C ASN A 4 -34.24 35.04 -25.23
N GLY A 5 -35.40 34.44 -25.06
CA GLY A 5 -35.65 33.03 -25.24
C GLY A 5 -35.90 32.69 -26.72
N ARG A 6 -35.55 31.49 -27.16
CA ARG A 6 -36.09 30.90 -28.40
C ARG A 6 -36.54 29.46 -28.13
N LYS A 7 -37.86 29.32 -28.14
CA LYS A 7 -38.57 28.06 -28.34
C LYS A 7 -38.62 27.74 -29.83
N CYS A 8 -38.28 26.53 -30.22
CA CYS A 8 -38.61 25.97 -31.53
C CYS A 8 -39.70 24.92 -31.34
N SER A 9 -40.90 25.27 -31.81
CA SER A 9 -42.05 24.38 -31.98
C SER A 9 -42.05 23.85 -33.42
N HIS A 10 -42.22 22.56 -33.60
CA HIS A 10 -42.52 21.97 -34.90
C HIS A 10 -43.97 21.44 -34.90
N PRO A 11 -44.73 21.67 -35.96
CA PRO A 11 -46.13 21.25 -36.04
C PRO A 11 -46.26 19.83 -36.61
N ALA A 12 -47.22 19.11 -36.02
CA ALA A 12 -47.71 17.84 -36.53
C ALA A 12 -48.52 18.06 -37.81
N ARG A 13 -48.24 17.31 -38.86
CA ARG A 13 -49.09 17.14 -40.03
C ARG A 13 -49.76 15.79 -39.97
N SER A 14 -51.04 15.81 -39.79
CA SER A 14 -51.97 14.71 -40.01
C SER A 14 -52.16 14.50 -41.51
N MET A 15 -51.97 13.29 -42.03
CA MET A 15 -52.47 12.85 -43.32
C MET A 15 -53.56 11.80 -43.11
N ASP A 16 -54.78 12.19 -43.37
CA ASP A 16 -55.89 11.30 -43.61
C ASP A 16 -55.69 10.52 -44.90
N LEU A 17 -55.78 9.21 -44.86
CA LEU A 17 -55.92 8.35 -46.03
C LEU A 17 -57.18 7.53 -45.90
N GLN A 18 -58.13 7.87 -46.75
CA GLN A 18 -59.43 7.22 -46.93
C GLN A 18 -59.25 5.77 -47.39
N SER A 19 -60.13 4.94 -46.88
CA SER A 19 -60.35 3.54 -47.13
C SER A 19 -60.86 3.23 -48.53
N HIS A 20 -60.32 2.23 -49.23
CA HIS A 20 -61.01 1.43 -50.22
C HIS A 20 -60.91 -0.07 -49.89
N PRO A 21 -61.99 -0.80 -49.86
CA PRO A 21 -62.00 -2.23 -49.56
C PRO A 21 -61.90 -3.10 -50.80
N ALA A 22 -61.43 -4.31 -50.60
CA ALA A 22 -61.48 -5.46 -51.49
C ALA A 22 -60.29 -5.67 -52.47
N ALA A 23 -59.15 -6.21 -51.99
CA ALA A 23 -58.28 -7.15 -52.73
C ALA A 23 -57.15 -7.74 -51.92
N ASP A 24 -57.28 -8.03 -50.63
CA ASP A 24 -56.16 -8.57 -49.83
C ASP A 24 -56.55 -9.69 -48.90
N ARG A 25 -56.95 -10.84 -49.46
CA ARG A 25 -57.16 -12.04 -48.63
C ARG A 25 -56.25 -13.21 -48.96
N PHE A 26 -55.23 -13.09 -49.79
CA PHE A 26 -54.41 -14.27 -50.19
C PHE A 26 -52.87 -14.11 -50.08
N ILE A 27 -52.35 -13.00 -49.60
CA ILE A 27 -50.89 -12.83 -49.50
C ILE A 27 -50.43 -12.55 -48.04
N ALA A 28 -51.35 -12.44 -47.08
CA ALA A 28 -50.97 -12.04 -45.69
C ALA A 28 -50.40 -13.18 -44.81
N GLY A 29 -50.45 -14.43 -45.25
CA GLY A 29 -50.01 -15.59 -44.43
C GLY A 29 -48.53 -15.91 -44.51
N THR A 30 -47.84 -15.60 -45.60
CA THR A 30 -46.46 -16.02 -45.84
C THR A 30 -45.42 -14.92 -45.51
N GLN A 31 -45.77 -13.66 -45.63
CA GLN A 31 -44.85 -12.56 -45.29
C GLN A 31 -44.66 -12.38 -43.78
N ASN A 32 -45.70 -12.64 -42.97
CA ASN A 32 -45.59 -12.53 -41.51
C ASN A 32 -44.70 -13.58 -40.86
N SER A 33 -44.60 -14.80 -41.48
CA SER A 33 -43.74 -15.85 -40.93
C SER A 33 -42.24 -15.55 -41.20
N ILE A 34 -41.92 -14.98 -42.35
CA ILE A 34 -40.53 -14.68 -42.74
C ILE A 34 -39.99 -13.49 -41.90
N TRP A 35 -40.79 -12.47 -41.67
CA TRP A 35 -40.45 -11.34 -40.80
C TRP A 35 -40.30 -11.72 -39.32
N GLN A 36 -41.16 -12.62 -38.80
CA GLN A 36 -41.04 -13.12 -37.43
C GLN A 36 -39.82 -14.02 -37.24
N GLU A 37 -39.43 -14.76 -38.25
CA GLU A 37 -38.25 -15.62 -38.19
C GLU A 37 -36.95 -14.81 -38.36
N TRP A 38 -36.93 -13.79 -39.23
CA TRP A 38 -35.84 -12.81 -39.35
C TRP A 38 -35.66 -12.04 -38.07
N TRP A 39 -36.74 -11.57 -37.44
CA TRP A 39 -36.73 -10.83 -36.17
C TRP A 39 -36.21 -11.68 -35.00
N ARG A 40 -36.62 -12.95 -34.93
CA ARG A 40 -36.10 -13.92 -33.95
C ARG A 40 -34.60 -14.18 -34.14
N ARG A 41 -34.11 -14.33 -35.33
CA ARG A 41 -32.69 -14.54 -35.63
C ARG A 41 -31.84 -13.31 -35.31
N HIS A 42 -32.32 -12.12 -35.57
CA HIS A 42 -31.60 -10.87 -35.25
C HIS A 42 -31.56 -10.59 -33.73
N ASN A 43 -32.64 -10.81 -33.02
CA ASN A 43 -32.65 -10.64 -31.55
C ASN A 43 -31.77 -11.70 -30.84
N ASN A 44 -31.75 -12.95 -31.31
CA ASN A 44 -30.85 -13.95 -30.77
C ASN A 44 -29.37 -13.62 -31.04
N CYS A 45 -29.02 -13.08 -32.21
CA CYS A 45 -27.65 -12.61 -32.47
C CYS A 45 -27.25 -11.45 -31.58
N GLN A 46 -28.10 -10.47 -31.34
CA GLN A 46 -27.82 -9.36 -30.42
C GLN A 46 -27.66 -9.85 -28.97
N HIS A 47 -28.51 -10.77 -28.50
CA HIS A 47 -28.37 -11.35 -27.17
C HIS A 47 -27.05 -12.13 -26.99
N ILE A 48 -26.61 -12.88 -27.98
CA ILE A 48 -25.35 -13.62 -27.93
C ILE A 48 -24.15 -12.67 -27.96
N VAL A 49 -24.21 -11.60 -28.76
CA VAL A 49 -23.16 -10.59 -28.81
C VAL A 49 -23.08 -9.83 -27.48
N HIS A 50 -24.23 -9.42 -26.89
CA HIS A 50 -24.26 -8.76 -25.59
C HIS A 50 -23.78 -9.68 -24.45
N MET A 51 -24.09 -10.97 -24.47
CA MET A 51 -23.56 -11.91 -23.48
C MET A 51 -22.06 -12.12 -23.61
N LYS A 52 -21.54 -12.23 -24.83
CA LYS A 52 -20.09 -12.35 -25.08
C LYS A 52 -19.34 -11.09 -24.66
N ILE A 53 -19.87 -9.91 -24.95
CA ILE A 53 -19.27 -8.62 -24.52
C ILE A 53 -19.30 -8.50 -22.98
N ARG A 54 -20.41 -8.87 -22.33
CA ARG A 54 -20.49 -8.88 -20.87
C ARG A 54 -19.51 -9.87 -20.23
N ALA A 55 -19.35 -11.05 -20.80
CA ALA A 55 -18.39 -12.05 -20.33
C ALA A 55 -16.93 -11.57 -20.52
N ILE A 56 -16.62 -10.90 -21.62
CA ILE A 56 -15.29 -10.29 -21.85
C ILE A 56 -15.03 -9.14 -20.88
N ILE A 57 -15.98 -8.26 -20.65
CA ILE A 57 -15.88 -7.18 -19.68
C ILE A 57 -15.70 -7.73 -18.27
N LEU A 58 -16.48 -8.75 -17.89
CA LEU A 58 -16.35 -9.41 -16.57
C LEU A 58 -14.99 -10.10 -16.41
N SER A 59 -14.45 -10.75 -17.44
CA SER A 59 -13.13 -11.35 -17.40
C SER A 59 -12.00 -10.31 -17.34
N ILE A 60 -12.16 -9.16 -17.98
CA ILE A 60 -11.22 -8.03 -17.85
C ILE A 60 -11.26 -7.47 -16.41
N PHE A 61 -12.44 -7.30 -15.81
CA PHE A 61 -12.57 -6.87 -14.42
C PHE A 61 -12.03 -7.88 -13.41
N LEU A 62 -12.11 -9.19 -13.69
CA LEU A 62 -11.52 -10.24 -12.85
C LEU A 62 -10.00 -10.34 -12.99
N LEU A 63 -9.42 -9.88 -14.10
CA LEU A 63 -7.96 -9.86 -14.33
C LEU A 63 -7.28 -8.57 -13.84
N LEU A 64 -8.02 -7.47 -13.67
CA LEU A 64 -7.49 -6.19 -13.18
C LEU A 64 -6.90 -6.22 -11.76
N PRO A 65 -7.41 -7.03 -10.79
CA PRO A 65 -6.81 -7.06 -9.46
C PRO A 65 -5.44 -7.73 -9.37
N LEU A 66 -4.99 -8.44 -10.41
CA LEU A 66 -3.71 -9.14 -10.38
C LEU A 66 -2.48 -8.22 -10.60
N TYR A 67 -2.68 -6.98 -10.99
CA TYR A 67 -1.60 -5.98 -11.19
C TYR A 67 -1.70 -4.78 -10.28
N GLY A 68 -2.49 -4.87 -9.21
CA GLY A 68 -2.50 -3.86 -8.16
C GLY A 68 -1.16 -3.83 -7.44
N TRP A 69 -0.21 -3.05 -7.93
CA TRP A 69 0.87 -2.55 -7.11
C TRP A 69 0.22 -1.63 -6.07
N SER A 70 -0.10 -2.21 -4.92
CA SER A 70 -0.49 -1.43 -3.76
C SER A 70 0.72 -0.61 -3.32
N SER A 71 0.92 0.55 -3.92
CA SER A 71 1.81 1.54 -3.34
C SER A 71 1.12 2.05 -2.07
N THR A 72 1.60 1.59 -0.92
CA THR A 72 1.15 2.13 0.35
C THR A 72 1.55 3.59 0.42
N THR A 73 0.57 4.49 0.43
CA THR A 73 0.85 5.92 0.59
C THR A 73 1.42 6.15 1.99
N ARG A 74 2.60 6.79 2.03
CA ARG A 74 3.28 7.13 3.28
C ARG A 74 2.37 7.99 4.16
N GLN A 75 2.15 7.55 5.39
CA GLN A 75 1.31 8.25 6.35
C GLN A 75 2.08 9.38 7.06
N VAL A 76 1.40 10.49 7.31
CA VAL A 76 1.94 11.53 8.18
C VAL A 76 1.94 11.04 9.63
N ARG A 77 3.04 11.26 10.32
CA ARG A 77 3.20 10.88 11.73
C ARG A 77 2.86 12.02 12.66
N ASP A 78 2.43 11.69 13.87
CA ASP A 78 2.32 12.66 14.96
C ASP A 78 3.72 13.13 15.39
N THR A 79 3.75 14.31 16.01
CA THR A 79 4.97 14.90 16.57
C THR A 79 4.97 14.77 18.08
N LEU A 80 6.10 14.38 18.68
CA LEU A 80 6.33 14.45 20.12
C LEU A 80 7.41 15.47 20.42
N ILE A 81 7.16 16.32 21.41
CA ILE A 81 8.11 17.32 21.90
C ILE A 81 8.64 16.86 23.27
N MET A 82 9.95 16.68 23.37
CA MET A 82 10.65 16.41 24.63
C MET A 82 11.76 17.46 24.82
N GLY A 83 11.61 18.30 25.84
CA GLY A 83 12.43 19.51 25.98
C GLY A 83 12.24 20.41 24.76
N ASN A 84 13.33 20.72 24.07
CA ASN A 84 13.33 21.56 22.85
C ASN A 84 13.42 20.75 21.56
N VAL A 85 13.38 19.41 21.65
CA VAL A 85 13.53 18.53 20.47
C VAL A 85 12.18 18.02 20.01
N LYS A 86 11.95 18.06 18.70
CA LYS A 86 10.78 17.50 18.02
C LYS A 86 11.15 16.13 17.42
N TYR A 87 10.30 15.16 17.67
CA TYR A 87 10.42 13.79 17.19
C TYR A 87 9.18 13.42 16.38
N ALA A 88 9.35 12.67 15.30
CA ALA A 88 8.25 12.00 14.66
C ALA A 88 8.01 10.65 15.36
N ILE A 89 6.76 10.33 15.74
CA ILE A 89 6.45 9.11 16.47
C ILE A 89 5.77 8.06 15.61
N ASN A 90 6.02 6.79 15.93
CA ASN A 90 5.48 5.64 15.21
C ASN A 90 4.14 5.13 15.76
N GLN A 91 3.52 5.86 16.66
CA GLN A 91 2.25 5.55 17.28
C GLN A 91 1.25 6.69 17.09
N ALA A 92 -0.02 6.38 17.22
CA ALA A 92 -1.12 7.32 17.22
C ALA A 92 -1.88 7.20 18.57
N PRO A 93 -1.44 7.88 19.63
CA PRO A 93 -2.00 7.69 20.96
C PRO A 93 -3.51 7.96 21.09
N LEU A 94 -4.08 8.84 20.23
CA LEU A 94 -5.54 9.04 20.18
C LEU A 94 -6.31 7.78 19.75
N GLY A 95 -5.68 6.86 19.03
CA GLY A 95 -6.32 5.60 18.63
C GLY A 95 -6.62 4.63 19.79
N GLN A 96 -6.12 4.91 21.00
CA GLN A 96 -6.42 4.14 22.22
C GLN A 96 -7.49 4.79 23.12
N LEU A 97 -8.03 5.94 22.71
CA LEU A 97 -9.21 6.48 23.38
C LEU A 97 -10.37 5.45 23.31
N ASP A 98 -11.19 5.41 24.34
CA ASP A 98 -12.45 4.67 24.25
C ASP A 98 -13.32 5.21 23.11
N SER A 99 -14.23 4.38 22.64
CA SER A 99 -15.05 4.68 21.46
C SER A 99 -15.86 5.97 21.61
N LEU A 100 -16.37 6.26 22.81
CA LEU A 100 -17.21 7.43 23.06
C LEU A 100 -16.40 8.72 22.86
N HIS A 101 -15.25 8.84 23.49
CA HIS A 101 -14.37 10.01 23.37
C HIS A 101 -13.78 10.14 21.96
N TYR A 102 -13.41 9.01 21.33
CA TYR A 102 -12.88 9.04 19.96
C TYR A 102 -13.91 9.52 18.94
N PHE A 103 -15.15 9.00 19.00
CA PHE A 103 -16.22 9.45 18.12
C PHE A 103 -16.62 10.90 18.39
N SER A 104 -16.66 11.31 19.66
CA SER A 104 -16.92 12.71 20.01
C SER A 104 -15.86 13.66 19.42
N LEU A 105 -14.58 13.31 19.49
CA LEU A 105 -13.52 14.07 18.81
C LEU A 105 -13.75 14.11 17.29
N LYS A 106 -14.03 12.97 16.69
CA LYS A 106 -14.24 12.87 15.25
C LYS A 106 -15.37 13.79 14.77
N GLU A 107 -16.49 13.79 15.47
CA GLU A 107 -17.67 14.60 15.10
C GLU A 107 -17.52 16.08 15.42
N GLN A 108 -17.05 16.42 16.64
CA GLN A 108 -17.03 17.78 17.13
C GLN A 108 -15.80 18.56 16.69
N VAL A 109 -14.62 17.91 16.60
CA VAL A 109 -13.39 18.55 16.13
C VAL A 109 -13.21 18.42 14.62
N GLY A 110 -13.80 17.37 14.02
CA GLY A 110 -13.88 17.20 12.57
C GLY A 110 -12.67 16.47 11.97
N PHE A 111 -12.66 15.14 12.07
CA PHE A 111 -11.69 14.29 11.34
C PHE A 111 -12.20 13.97 9.92
N ASP A 112 -12.90 14.92 9.29
CA ASP A 112 -13.66 14.67 8.07
C ASP A 112 -12.78 14.58 6.83
N LEU A 113 -11.62 15.25 6.82
CA LEU A 113 -10.71 15.28 5.68
C LEU A 113 -9.70 14.14 5.76
N VAL A 114 -10.11 12.99 5.25
CA VAL A 114 -9.26 11.81 5.13
C VAL A 114 -8.57 11.83 3.77
N PHE A 115 -7.25 11.89 3.77
CA PHE A 115 -6.42 11.79 2.56
C PHE A 115 -5.66 10.47 2.56
N SER A 116 -5.23 10.01 1.39
CA SER A 116 -4.42 8.79 1.27
C SER A 116 -3.14 8.81 2.11
N TRP A 117 -2.58 10.00 2.39
CA TRP A 117 -1.42 10.23 3.26
C TRP A 117 -1.78 10.53 4.72
N ASN A 118 -3.07 10.67 5.07
CA ASN A 118 -3.55 10.90 6.42
C ASN A 118 -4.92 10.25 6.64
N PHE A 119 -4.96 8.92 6.77
CA PHE A 119 -6.20 8.17 7.00
C PHE A 119 -6.91 8.49 8.31
N ARG A 120 -6.19 9.07 9.27
CA ARG A 120 -6.76 9.41 10.56
C ARG A 120 -7.61 10.69 10.53
N GLY A 121 -7.41 11.53 9.50
CA GLY A 121 -8.04 12.83 9.36
C GLY A 121 -7.52 13.89 10.34
N TYR A 122 -6.44 13.61 11.07
CA TYR A 122 -5.80 14.54 12.01
C TYR A 122 -4.29 14.34 12.04
N VAL A 123 -3.58 15.37 12.57
CA VAL A 123 -2.17 15.30 12.96
C VAL A 123 -2.05 15.89 14.36
N ALA A 124 -1.55 15.10 15.31
CA ALA A 124 -1.41 15.50 16.70
C ALA A 124 0.02 15.94 17.04
N THR A 125 0.14 16.91 17.92
CA THR A 125 1.40 17.22 18.61
C THR A 125 1.25 16.87 20.09
N TRP A 126 2.18 16.06 20.55
CA TRP A 126 2.28 15.59 21.93
C TRP A 126 3.45 16.28 22.61
N ARG A 127 3.39 16.39 23.93
CA ARG A 127 4.49 16.89 24.76
C ARG A 127 4.70 15.99 25.97
N VAL A 128 5.95 15.63 26.24
CA VAL A 128 6.35 15.08 27.54
C VAL A 128 6.77 16.24 28.44
N ASN A 129 6.02 16.42 29.54
CA ASN A 129 6.35 17.38 30.58
C ASN A 129 6.54 16.61 31.91
N GLY A 130 7.76 16.71 32.48
CA GLY A 130 8.20 15.80 33.50
C GLY A 130 8.24 14.37 32.96
N ASN A 131 7.39 13.49 33.48
CA ASN A 131 7.20 12.12 33.00
C ASN A 131 5.80 11.87 32.43
N LYS A 132 5.00 12.89 32.13
CA LYS A 132 3.63 12.77 31.67
C LYS A 132 3.49 13.19 30.21
N LEU A 133 2.69 12.42 29.46
CA LEU A 133 2.36 12.69 28.06
C LEU A 133 1.10 13.54 27.97
N TYR A 134 1.18 14.66 27.26
CA TYR A 134 0.07 15.59 27.04
C TYR A 134 -0.21 15.77 25.56
N LEU A 135 -1.48 15.88 25.20
CA LEU A 135 -1.90 16.34 23.88
C LEU A 135 -1.82 17.86 23.85
N GLU A 136 -0.89 18.42 23.05
CA GLU A 136 -0.64 19.86 22.97
C GLU A 136 -1.47 20.51 21.88
N THR A 137 -1.48 19.93 20.68
CA THR A 137 -2.30 20.40 19.55
C THR A 137 -2.89 19.25 18.77
N LEU A 138 -4.04 19.49 18.18
CA LEU A 138 -4.70 18.58 17.25
C LEU A 138 -5.10 19.38 16.02
N LYS A 139 -4.47 19.10 14.89
CA LYS A 139 -4.76 19.72 13.59
C LYS A 139 -5.64 18.80 12.78
N THR A 140 -6.77 19.33 12.34
CA THR A 140 -7.73 18.65 11.47
C THR A 140 -7.93 19.47 10.19
N GLY A 141 -8.75 18.98 9.27
CA GLY A 141 -9.15 19.77 8.11
C GLY A 141 -10.27 20.76 8.38
N SER A 142 -10.79 20.84 9.61
CA SER A 142 -11.89 21.70 10.01
C SER A 142 -11.62 22.33 11.38
N ASP A 143 -12.11 23.57 11.58
CA ASP A 143 -11.96 24.32 12.83
C ASP A 143 -13.29 24.32 13.62
N LYS A 144 -13.90 23.14 13.80
CA LYS A 144 -15.24 23.04 14.41
C LYS A 144 -15.22 23.37 15.91
N ALA A 145 -14.47 22.61 16.71
CA ALA A 145 -14.38 22.79 18.15
C ALA A 145 -12.96 22.58 18.67
N ASP A 146 -12.64 23.16 19.83
CA ASP A 146 -11.39 22.87 20.51
C ASP A 146 -11.44 21.45 21.11
N PHE A 147 -10.46 20.61 20.75
CA PHE A 147 -10.34 19.25 21.28
C PHE A 147 -10.28 19.21 22.81
N ARG A 148 -9.82 20.30 23.44
CA ARG A 148 -9.73 20.41 24.91
C ARG A 148 -11.11 20.39 25.58
N ASP A 149 -12.15 20.88 24.90
CA ASP A 149 -13.50 20.90 25.45
C ASP A 149 -14.14 19.51 25.33
N VAL A 150 -13.80 18.79 24.26
CA VAL A 150 -14.25 17.40 24.08
C VAL A 150 -13.55 16.46 25.06
N LEU A 151 -12.25 16.66 25.32
CA LEU A 151 -11.44 15.84 26.23
C LEU A 151 -11.34 16.44 27.65
N LYS A 152 -12.37 17.14 28.10
CA LYS A 152 -12.40 17.81 29.42
C LYS A 152 -12.12 16.85 30.58
N ASP A 153 -12.54 15.59 30.47
CA ASP A 153 -12.40 14.59 31.52
C ASP A 153 -10.93 14.13 31.72
N PHE A 154 -10.08 14.46 30.77
CA PHE A 154 -8.65 14.18 30.80
C PHE A 154 -7.80 15.42 31.14
N LYS A 155 -8.42 16.56 31.46
CA LYS A 155 -7.67 17.77 31.83
C LYS A 155 -7.04 17.62 33.22
N ASP A 156 -5.78 18.02 33.34
CA ASP A 156 -5.15 18.21 34.62
C ASP A 156 -5.60 19.53 35.27
N SER A 157 -5.14 19.82 36.50
CA SER A 157 -5.48 21.04 37.23
C SER A 157 -5.06 22.35 36.54
N ARG A 158 -4.21 22.26 35.49
CA ARG A 158 -3.77 23.41 34.69
C ARG A 158 -4.51 23.49 33.34
N GLY A 159 -5.47 22.59 33.10
CA GLY A 159 -6.25 22.54 31.87
C GLY A 159 -5.55 21.86 30.70
N ASN A 160 -4.40 21.21 30.91
CA ASN A 160 -3.73 20.44 29.86
C ASN A 160 -4.35 19.03 29.73
N VAL A 161 -4.52 18.55 28.51
CA VAL A 161 -5.07 17.21 28.25
C VAL A 161 -3.99 16.16 28.48
N PHE A 162 -4.08 15.47 29.62
CA PHE A 162 -3.18 14.38 30.00
C PHE A 162 -3.62 13.06 29.36
N ALA A 163 -2.74 12.39 28.62
CA ALA A 163 -3.06 11.18 27.88
C ALA A 163 -3.15 9.93 28.76
N SER A 164 -3.91 10.00 29.87
CA SER A 164 -4.05 8.89 30.85
C SER A 164 -4.61 7.59 30.23
N TRP A 165 -5.29 7.68 29.12
CA TRP A 165 -5.82 6.54 28.35
C TRP A 165 -4.73 5.73 27.62
N PHE A 166 -3.53 6.35 27.36
CA PHE A 166 -2.52 5.76 26.50
C PHE A 166 -1.53 4.91 27.30
N SER A 167 -1.34 3.66 26.86
CA SER A 167 -0.27 2.76 27.32
C SER A 167 0.35 2.05 26.13
N GLY A 168 1.68 2.00 26.08
CA GLY A 168 2.40 1.32 25.01
C GLY A 168 3.83 1.79 24.86
N THR A 169 4.51 1.25 23.84
CA THR A 169 5.86 1.66 23.44
C THR A 169 5.78 2.62 22.28
N VAL A 170 6.43 3.76 22.40
CA VAL A 170 6.52 4.78 21.34
C VAL A 170 7.97 4.93 20.91
N ILE A 171 8.23 4.76 19.61
CA ILE A 171 9.52 5.09 19.01
C ILE A 171 9.46 6.51 18.45
N CYS A 172 10.36 7.34 18.92
CA CYS A 172 10.45 8.78 18.63
C CYS A 172 11.69 9.03 17.79
N GLY A 173 11.53 9.28 16.49
CA GLY A 173 12.63 9.48 15.55
C GLY A 173 12.97 10.94 15.31
N THR A 174 14.27 11.27 15.25
CA THR A 174 14.79 12.60 14.88
C THR A 174 16.13 12.50 14.16
N GLY A 175 16.60 13.59 13.58
CA GLY A 175 17.79 13.61 12.73
C GLY A 175 17.51 13.12 11.32
N SER A 176 18.55 12.66 10.63
CA SER A 176 18.45 12.18 9.25
C SER A 176 17.58 10.92 9.15
N LEU A 177 16.74 10.84 8.12
CA LEU A 177 16.03 9.62 7.77
C LEU A 177 17.02 8.64 7.12
N LEU A 178 17.30 7.53 7.78
CA LEU A 178 18.22 6.52 7.29
C LEU A 178 17.55 5.50 6.37
N CYS A 179 16.36 5.03 6.77
CA CYS A 179 15.57 4.08 5.99
C CYS A 179 14.10 4.48 6.03
N ALA A 180 13.50 4.67 4.86
CA ALA A 180 12.08 4.94 4.73
C ALA A 180 11.30 3.63 4.68
N SER A 181 10.26 3.52 5.49
CA SER A 181 9.26 2.45 5.34
C SER A 181 8.21 2.84 4.30
N GLY A 182 7.56 1.84 3.68
CA GLY A 182 6.50 2.10 2.71
C GLY A 182 5.30 2.85 3.31
N ASN A 183 4.99 2.60 4.59
CA ASN A 183 3.86 3.21 5.31
C ASN A 183 4.23 4.47 6.11
N GLY A 184 5.52 4.74 6.32
CA GLY A 184 6.04 5.86 7.10
C GLY A 184 6.08 5.64 8.62
N TRP A 185 5.41 4.60 9.17
CA TRP A 185 5.40 4.34 10.61
C TRP A 185 6.69 3.69 11.12
N ASP A 186 7.29 2.84 10.29
CA ASP A 186 8.50 2.07 10.61
C ASP A 186 9.76 2.71 10.05
N ASP A 187 9.73 4.01 9.82
CA ASP A 187 10.91 4.77 9.40
C ASP A 187 12.03 4.66 10.42
N LEU A 188 13.24 4.48 9.93
CA LEU A 188 14.44 4.51 10.75
C LEU A 188 15.12 5.86 10.67
N ASN A 189 15.21 6.56 11.80
CA ASN A 189 15.93 7.82 11.92
C ASN A 189 17.32 7.62 12.55
N GLU A 190 18.22 8.54 12.31
CA GLU A 190 19.60 8.53 12.87
C GLU A 190 19.60 8.46 14.39
N THR A 191 18.69 9.17 15.03
CA THR A 191 18.48 9.12 16.47
C THR A 191 17.05 8.70 16.75
N GLU A 192 16.89 7.71 17.63
CA GLU A 192 15.59 7.28 18.11
C GLU A 192 15.57 7.22 19.64
N VAL A 193 14.42 7.53 20.20
CA VAL A 193 14.14 7.34 21.62
C VAL A 193 12.92 6.45 21.75
N GLU A 194 13.09 5.34 22.41
CA GLU A 194 12.01 4.45 22.82
C GLU A 194 11.48 4.93 24.16
N LEU A 195 10.17 5.09 24.25
CA LEU A 195 9.47 5.42 25.49
C LEU A 195 8.51 4.30 25.83
N ILE A 196 8.57 3.80 27.07
CA ILE A 196 7.55 2.92 27.63
C ILE A 196 6.60 3.77 28.46
N ILE A 197 5.33 3.80 28.06
CA ILE A 197 4.30 4.64 28.66
C ILE A 197 3.22 3.74 29.26
N LYS A 198 2.83 4.02 30.50
CA LYS A 198 1.71 3.38 31.20
C LYS A 198 0.75 4.45 31.69
N SER A 199 -0.50 4.39 31.25
CA SER A 199 -1.55 5.37 31.59
C SER A 199 -1.04 6.83 31.49
N GLY A 200 -0.43 7.15 30.35
CA GLY A 200 0.11 8.47 30.04
C GLY A 200 1.42 8.82 30.75
N VAL A 201 1.96 7.96 31.60
CA VAL A 201 3.19 8.20 32.35
C VAL A 201 4.35 7.45 31.70
N VAL A 202 5.42 8.16 31.35
CA VAL A 202 6.67 7.58 30.87
C VAL A 202 7.36 6.88 32.02
N THR A 203 7.45 5.56 31.96
CA THR A 203 8.03 4.70 32.98
C THR A 203 9.46 4.30 32.68
N ALA A 204 9.84 4.28 31.41
CA ALA A 204 11.21 4.03 30.98
C ALA A 204 11.48 4.72 29.64
N SER A 205 12.76 5.00 29.38
CA SER A 205 13.23 5.50 28.10
C SER A 205 14.59 4.93 27.75
N ARG A 206 14.81 4.69 26.45
CA ARG A 206 16.09 4.23 25.91
C ARG A 206 16.40 5.01 24.62
N LYS A 207 17.65 5.45 24.49
CA LYS A 207 18.10 6.19 23.31
C LYS A 207 18.96 5.30 22.42
N TYR A 208 18.70 5.36 21.12
CA TYR A 208 19.44 4.65 20.08
C TYR A 208 20.11 5.64 19.13
N ARG A 209 21.31 5.30 18.68
CA ARG A 209 22.00 5.95 17.57
C ARG A 209 22.12 4.93 16.45
N ASN A 210 21.27 5.09 15.46
CA ASN A 210 21.22 4.20 14.32
C ASN A 210 22.32 4.54 13.31
N LYS A 211 22.73 3.55 12.53
CA LYS A 211 23.84 3.65 11.58
C LYS A 211 23.38 3.19 10.21
N GLN A 212 24.06 3.67 9.20
CA GLN A 212 23.90 3.25 7.82
C GLN A 212 25.25 2.83 7.26
N HIS A 213 25.30 1.66 6.66
CA HIS A 213 26.34 1.29 5.73
C HIS A 213 25.91 1.80 4.35
N LYS A 214 26.71 2.71 3.77
CA LYS A 214 26.30 3.37 2.52
C LYS A 214 26.26 2.43 1.34
N GLY A 215 27.14 1.44 1.32
CA GLY A 215 27.28 0.51 0.20
C GLY A 215 27.48 1.24 -1.14
N THR A 216 27.70 0.49 -2.20
CA THR A 216 27.86 1.02 -3.55
C THR A 216 26.57 0.88 -4.38
N ILE A 217 25.64 0.06 -3.95
CA ILE A 217 24.44 -0.26 -4.72
C ILE A 217 23.19 -0.33 -3.83
N ASN A 218 22.08 0.09 -4.38
CA ASN A 218 20.76 -0.14 -3.78
C ASN A 218 20.26 -1.54 -4.15
N ARG A 219 19.43 -2.12 -3.27
CA ARG A 219 18.76 -3.40 -3.48
C ARG A 219 18.12 -3.53 -4.86
N ASP A 220 17.32 -2.54 -5.26
CA ASP A 220 16.54 -2.62 -6.49
C ASP A 220 17.43 -2.58 -7.73
N VAL A 221 18.53 -1.83 -7.67
CA VAL A 221 19.55 -1.81 -8.73
C VAL A 221 20.28 -3.16 -8.80
N MET A 222 20.61 -3.77 -7.66
CA MET A 222 21.22 -5.10 -7.62
C MET A 222 20.36 -6.15 -8.34
N PHE A 223 19.04 -6.16 -8.05
CA PHE A 223 18.11 -7.10 -8.70
C PHE A 223 17.86 -6.81 -10.18
N GLN A 224 18.15 -5.62 -10.65
CA GLN A 224 18.13 -5.29 -12.09
C GLN A 224 19.42 -5.72 -12.81
N GLU A 225 20.56 -5.63 -12.13
CA GLU A 225 21.88 -5.94 -12.69
C GLU A 225 22.21 -7.44 -12.64
N LEU A 226 21.87 -8.11 -11.56
CA LEU A 226 22.19 -9.50 -11.36
C LEU A 226 21.68 -10.43 -12.48
N PRO A 227 20.44 -10.32 -12.98
CA PRO A 227 19.98 -11.15 -14.09
C PRO A 227 20.75 -10.94 -15.39
N LYS A 228 21.42 -9.80 -15.56
CA LYS A 228 22.22 -9.50 -16.75
C LYS A 228 23.62 -10.11 -16.67
N LYS A 229 24.16 -10.24 -15.45
CA LYS A 229 25.50 -10.75 -15.18
C LYS A 229 25.53 -12.24 -14.93
N PHE A 230 24.44 -12.80 -14.37
CA PHE A 230 24.36 -14.20 -14.01
C PHE A 230 24.54 -15.10 -15.23
N ASN A 231 25.43 -16.09 -15.12
CA ASN A 231 25.73 -17.00 -16.21
C ASN A 231 24.72 -18.16 -16.29
N TYR A 232 23.59 -17.94 -16.90
CA TYR A 232 22.53 -18.96 -17.08
C TYR A 232 22.99 -20.18 -17.87
N ARG A 233 24.07 -20.08 -18.67
CA ARG A 233 24.58 -21.18 -19.51
C ARG A 233 25.24 -22.29 -18.70
N GLU A 234 25.62 -22.01 -17.46
CA GLU A 234 26.14 -23.02 -16.53
C GLU A 234 25.08 -24.02 -16.01
N PHE A 235 23.80 -23.73 -16.28
CA PHE A 235 22.67 -24.51 -15.82
C PHE A 235 21.77 -24.95 -16.98
N PRO A 236 22.27 -25.75 -17.94
CA PRO A 236 21.51 -26.20 -19.10
C PRO A 236 20.30 -27.06 -18.71
N GLU A 237 20.37 -27.74 -17.56
CA GLU A 237 19.31 -28.55 -16.99
C GLU A 237 18.06 -27.75 -16.61
N LEU A 238 18.23 -26.44 -16.36
CA LEU A 238 17.15 -25.55 -15.96
C LEU A 238 16.48 -24.80 -17.12
N ARG A 239 16.87 -25.07 -18.35
CA ARG A 239 16.28 -24.42 -19.54
C ARG A 239 14.77 -24.57 -19.60
N GLY A 240 14.08 -23.47 -19.70
CA GLY A 240 12.61 -23.41 -19.76
C GLY A 240 11.92 -23.36 -18.40
N PHE A 241 12.67 -23.48 -17.31
CA PHE A 241 12.10 -23.40 -15.97
C PHE A 241 12.10 -21.98 -15.41
N ARG A 242 11.14 -21.76 -14.53
CA ARG A 242 11.08 -20.60 -13.65
C ARG A 242 11.29 -21.08 -12.22
N ILE A 243 12.39 -20.68 -11.61
CA ILE A 243 12.78 -21.12 -10.27
C ILE A 243 12.49 -19.96 -9.28
N PRO A 244 11.47 -20.08 -8.43
CA PRO A 244 11.19 -19.09 -7.40
C PRO A 244 12.21 -19.24 -6.26
N MET A 245 12.93 -18.13 -5.98
CA MET A 245 13.95 -18.08 -4.94
C MET A 245 13.51 -17.17 -3.81
N LYS A 246 13.93 -17.49 -2.58
CA LYS A 246 13.90 -16.60 -1.43
C LYS A 246 15.32 -16.26 -1.04
N ILE A 247 15.62 -14.97 -0.92
CA ILE A 247 16.97 -14.46 -0.73
C ILE A 247 16.98 -13.53 0.48
N CYS A 248 17.92 -13.75 1.38
CA CYS A 248 18.05 -13.01 2.61
C CYS A 248 19.53 -12.91 3.04
N PRO A 249 20.05 -11.71 3.39
CA PRO A 249 21.34 -11.63 4.05
C PRO A 249 21.31 -12.37 5.39
N SER A 250 22.31 -13.19 5.64
CA SER A 250 22.42 -13.99 6.87
C SER A 250 23.48 -13.50 7.83
N LYS A 251 24.49 -12.79 7.32
CA LYS A 251 25.64 -12.33 8.10
C LYS A 251 26.10 -10.94 7.71
N TYR A 252 26.51 -10.16 8.71
CA TYR A 252 27.06 -8.81 8.52
C TYR A 252 28.35 -8.64 9.31
N ASP A 253 29.25 -7.81 8.81
CA ASP A 253 30.38 -7.35 9.61
C ASP A 253 30.01 -6.18 10.54
N LYS A 254 30.99 -5.70 11.30
CA LYS A 254 30.82 -4.55 12.22
C LYS A 254 30.48 -3.23 11.54
N THR A 255 30.70 -3.12 10.24
CA THR A 255 30.40 -1.92 9.44
C THR A 255 29.06 -2.01 8.72
N GLY A 256 28.43 -3.17 8.72
CA GLY A 256 27.15 -3.43 8.05
C GLY A 256 27.27 -4.02 6.66
N ARG A 257 28.48 -4.34 6.19
CA ARG A 257 28.68 -5.06 4.94
C ARG A 257 28.14 -6.48 5.08
N ILE A 258 27.42 -6.94 4.10
CA ILE A 258 26.89 -8.32 4.05
C ILE A 258 28.05 -9.27 3.76
N LEU A 259 28.22 -10.28 4.62
CA LEU A 259 29.26 -11.29 4.52
C LEU A 259 28.73 -12.64 4.01
N ASP A 260 27.42 -12.85 4.09
CA ASP A 260 26.82 -14.10 3.67
C ASP A 260 25.32 -13.91 3.36
N TRP A 261 24.80 -14.80 2.49
CA TRP A 261 23.42 -14.81 2.02
C TRP A 261 22.79 -16.19 2.21
N THR A 262 21.57 -16.23 2.68
CA THR A 262 20.71 -17.40 2.57
C THR A 262 19.95 -17.31 1.25
N VAL A 263 20.11 -18.31 0.42
CA VAL A 263 19.41 -18.46 -0.85
C VAL A 263 18.65 -19.79 -0.79
N GLU A 264 17.33 -19.71 -0.82
CA GLU A 264 16.43 -20.83 -0.70
C GLU A 264 15.61 -20.99 -1.99
N CYS A 265 15.59 -22.18 -2.57
CA CYS A 265 14.71 -22.52 -3.67
C CYS A 265 13.36 -22.93 -3.11
N LEU A 266 12.30 -22.18 -3.42
CA LEU A 266 10.95 -22.44 -2.88
C LEU A 266 10.20 -23.57 -3.59
N ARG A 267 10.56 -23.80 -4.85
CA ARG A 267 10.00 -24.89 -5.66
C ARG A 267 11.03 -25.35 -6.67
N TRP A 268 11.41 -26.61 -6.59
CA TRP A 268 12.34 -27.25 -7.51
C TRP A 268 11.60 -28.13 -8.52
N PRO A 269 12.04 -28.20 -9.81
CA PRO A 269 11.46 -29.11 -10.78
C PRO A 269 11.76 -30.57 -10.39
N GLU A 270 10.75 -31.44 -10.46
CA GLU A 270 10.87 -32.84 -10.03
C GLU A 270 11.84 -33.65 -10.92
N ASP A 271 11.98 -33.24 -12.19
CA ASP A 271 12.81 -33.94 -13.19
C ASP A 271 14.28 -33.47 -13.17
N VAL A 272 14.66 -32.54 -12.29
CA VAL A 272 16.02 -31.98 -12.22
C VAL A 272 16.71 -32.45 -10.95
N ASP A 273 17.92 -32.98 -11.11
CA ASP A 273 18.75 -33.45 -9.99
C ASP A 273 18.99 -32.39 -8.90
N SER A 274 18.91 -32.78 -7.65
CA SER A 274 19.07 -31.88 -6.50
C SER A 274 20.49 -31.26 -6.41
N GLY A 275 21.51 -31.92 -6.94
CA GLY A 275 22.85 -31.36 -7.04
C GLY A 275 22.94 -30.11 -7.92
N VAL A 276 22.02 -29.97 -8.89
CA VAL A 276 21.88 -28.74 -9.68
C VAL A 276 21.35 -27.59 -8.82
N GLN A 277 20.43 -27.88 -7.88
CA GLN A 277 19.92 -26.89 -6.92
C GLN A 277 21.04 -26.33 -6.04
N ASP A 278 21.90 -27.21 -5.52
CA ASP A 278 23.02 -26.80 -4.66
C ASP A 278 24.02 -25.93 -5.44
N ARG A 279 24.37 -26.32 -6.68
CA ARG A 279 25.23 -25.53 -7.56
C ARG A 279 24.63 -24.15 -7.85
N LEU A 280 23.34 -24.09 -8.17
CA LEU A 280 22.61 -22.82 -8.41
C LEU A 280 22.64 -21.91 -7.18
N THR A 281 22.35 -22.48 -6.00
CA THR A 281 22.34 -21.75 -4.74
C THR A 281 23.71 -21.15 -4.43
N GLU A 282 24.79 -21.91 -4.57
CA GLU A 282 26.15 -21.44 -4.32
C GLU A 282 26.60 -20.41 -5.38
N ALA A 283 26.25 -20.60 -6.65
CA ALA A 283 26.55 -19.63 -7.69
C ALA A 283 25.86 -18.27 -7.39
N LEU A 284 24.58 -18.31 -7.00
CA LEU A 284 23.87 -17.09 -6.62
C LEU A 284 24.44 -16.40 -5.39
N LYS A 285 24.82 -17.15 -4.34
CA LYS A 285 25.47 -16.58 -3.15
C LYS A 285 26.76 -15.86 -3.54
N LYS A 286 27.57 -16.45 -4.39
CA LYS A 286 28.82 -15.86 -4.89
C LYS A 286 28.56 -14.54 -5.62
N GLU A 287 27.59 -14.52 -6.53
CA GLU A 287 27.21 -13.32 -7.26
C GLU A 287 26.69 -12.23 -6.33
N PHE A 288 25.85 -12.57 -5.33
CA PHE A 288 25.35 -11.60 -4.36
C PHE A 288 26.44 -10.97 -3.52
N LEU A 289 27.52 -11.69 -3.20
CA LEU A 289 28.63 -11.17 -2.41
C LEU A 289 29.49 -10.14 -3.15
N GLU A 290 29.39 -10.08 -4.48
CA GLU A 290 30.05 -9.05 -5.28
C GLU A 290 29.42 -7.66 -5.11
N TYR A 291 28.17 -7.61 -4.59
CA TYR A 291 27.46 -6.36 -4.37
C TYR A 291 27.60 -5.86 -2.94
N ASP A 292 28.21 -4.69 -2.79
CA ASP A 292 28.23 -3.97 -1.51
C ASP A 292 26.93 -3.19 -1.33
N CYS A 293 25.95 -3.86 -0.74
CA CYS A 293 24.61 -3.30 -0.61
C CYS A 293 24.50 -2.34 0.57
N LYS A 294 23.64 -1.34 0.39
CA LYS A 294 23.25 -0.41 1.44
C LYS A 294 22.49 -1.14 2.56
N THR A 295 22.93 -1.00 3.80
CA THR A 295 22.35 -1.63 4.98
C THR A 295 22.16 -0.64 6.14
N TYR A 296 21.43 -1.04 7.15
CA TYR A 296 21.06 -0.19 8.28
C TYR A 296 21.22 -0.94 9.59
N CYS A 297 21.56 -0.24 10.66
CA CYS A 297 21.69 -0.82 11.99
C CYS A 297 20.72 -0.12 12.95
N ALA A 298 19.83 -0.91 13.58
CA ALA A 298 19.01 -0.49 14.70
C ALA A 298 19.20 -1.48 15.85
N ASP A 299 19.24 -0.98 17.09
CA ASP A 299 19.45 -1.81 18.30
C ASP A 299 20.69 -2.70 18.25
N GLY A 300 21.73 -2.24 17.54
CA GLY A 300 22.94 -3.04 17.35
C GLY A 300 22.82 -4.17 16.33
N LYS A 301 21.65 -4.33 15.69
CA LYS A 301 21.38 -5.33 14.65
C LYS A 301 21.37 -4.71 13.27
N TRP A 302 22.13 -5.27 12.35
CA TRP A 302 22.13 -4.88 10.95
C TRP A 302 20.99 -5.53 10.19
N PHE A 303 20.43 -4.80 9.24
CA PHE A 303 19.41 -5.28 8.33
C PHE A 303 19.56 -4.62 6.96
N TRP A 304 19.05 -5.29 5.95
CA TRP A 304 19.23 -4.88 4.56
C TRP A 304 18.05 -4.10 3.97
N ARG A 305 16.88 -4.23 4.61
CA ARG A 305 15.63 -3.68 4.11
C ARG A 305 14.93 -2.86 5.19
N GLU A 306 13.66 -2.56 5.00
CA GLU A 306 12.82 -1.89 5.99
C GLU A 306 12.84 -2.62 7.34
N ARG A 307 12.83 -1.86 8.41
CA ARG A 307 13.09 -2.31 9.79
C ARG A 307 12.27 -3.51 10.25
N ASN A 308 11.00 -3.63 9.82
CA ASN A 308 10.05 -4.60 10.35
C ASN A 308 9.55 -5.64 9.34
N HIS A 309 10.08 -5.71 8.11
CA HIS A 309 9.54 -6.57 7.07
C HIS A 309 10.59 -7.48 6.46
N PHE A 310 11.26 -8.27 7.32
CA PHE A 310 12.37 -9.04 6.85
C PHE A 310 12.10 -10.55 6.79
N ASP A 311 11.30 -10.98 5.82
CA ASP A 311 11.13 -12.39 5.48
C ASP A 311 11.97 -12.85 4.28
N GLY A 312 12.92 -12.00 3.84
CA GLY A 312 13.66 -12.20 2.60
C GLY A 312 12.92 -11.64 1.37
N ILE A 313 13.59 -11.67 0.24
CA ILE A 313 13.03 -11.25 -1.04
C ILE A 313 12.67 -12.49 -1.85
N TYR A 314 11.45 -12.51 -2.35
CA TYR A 314 11.00 -13.50 -3.32
C TYR A 314 11.40 -13.03 -4.72
N TRP A 315 12.25 -13.80 -5.37
CA TRP A 315 12.77 -13.46 -6.68
C TRP A 315 12.76 -14.67 -7.61
N PRO A 316 12.04 -14.61 -8.74
CA PRO A 316 12.02 -15.68 -9.72
C PRO A 316 13.19 -15.56 -10.70
N LEU A 317 13.97 -16.64 -10.87
CA LEU A 317 14.91 -16.82 -11.95
C LEU A 317 14.20 -17.40 -13.17
N PHE A 318 14.50 -16.87 -14.35
CA PHE A 318 13.93 -17.32 -15.62
C PHE A 318 15.04 -17.88 -16.50
N PHE A 319 15.03 -19.19 -16.72
CA PHE A 319 15.92 -19.85 -17.65
C PHE A 319 15.21 -19.98 -19.01
N LYS A 320 15.61 -19.17 -19.98
CA LYS A 320 14.98 -19.17 -21.30
C LYS A 320 15.19 -20.50 -22.02
N LYS A 321 14.23 -20.88 -22.88
CA LYS A 321 14.35 -22.12 -23.70
C LYS A 321 15.38 -22.02 -24.80
N SER A 322 15.67 -20.79 -25.28
CA SER A 322 16.60 -20.49 -26.36
C SER A 322 17.59 -19.45 -25.90
N ASP A 323 18.80 -19.88 -25.64
CA ASP A 323 20.02 -19.09 -25.75
C ASP A 323 21.15 -19.99 -26.23
#